data_975c210172df3be46fdd7b857451fab6
#
_entry.id   975c210172df3be46fdd7b857451fab6
#
_cell.length_a   1.000
_cell.length_b   1.000
_cell.length_c   1.000
_cell.angle_alpha   90.00
_cell.angle_beta   90.00
_cell.angle_gamma   90.00
#
_symmetry.space_group_name_H-M   'P 1'
#
loop_
_entity.id
_entity.type
_entity.pdbx_description
1 polymer ?
#
loop_
_entity_poly.entity_id
_entity_poly.type
_entity_poly.pdbx_seq_one_letter_code
_entity_poly.pdbx_strand_id
1 'polypeptide(L)'
;MVNMPTGTGGYAPIDTPAAPSQPKKVAYFYDSDVGNYAYNAGHPMKPHRIRMAHSLIMNYGLYKKLEIYRAKPATKYEMTQFHTDEYVDFLQRVTPDNMDGFMKEQGRYNVGDDCPVFDGLFEFCGISAGGSMEGAARLNRGKCDVAVNWAGGLHHAKKSEASGFCYINDIVLGILELLRFHPRVLYIDIDVHHGDGVEEAFYSTDRVMTVSFHKYGEYFPGTGELRDIGVGAGKNYAVNFPLRDGIDDKSYKGIFEPVIGWVMEYYKPTAVVLQCGGDSLSGDRLGCFNLSMRGHANCVNYVKSFNLPTLILGGGGYTMRNVARTWAYETGQLVGVEMGPDLPFTDYYEYYSPDFELDVKPSNMDNANSPEYLEKIKAQVLENLKRTTQHAPSVQMHDVPREPLGMHNAGPDGEAETFEEQEDRLDDEDADANKDKRYTQRQLDAKTTRDDDEDSDDEEYEAANGILRQRKIGIMDHLNQHAPADDSGTNTPAESRSVNGDAEDGDAMQVDNKVEGEAAEEEVKPTAAKLPAPEKEGSDGAMEVDQVEKDAGEEEVNSTSQATKESGKTELPAQTWS
;
A
#
# COMPACT_ATOMS: atom_id res chain seq x y z
N MET A 1 -30.61 -66.81 -2.31
CA MET A 1 -29.99 -65.89 -1.35
C MET A 1 -28.53 -65.73 -1.77
N VAL A 2 -28.20 -64.64 -2.43
CA VAL A 2 -26.82 -64.36 -2.90
C VAL A 2 -26.32 -63.23 -1.98
N ASN A 3 -25.25 -63.54 -1.22
CA ASN A 3 -24.56 -62.60 -0.34
C ASN A 3 -23.84 -61.55 -1.17
N MET A 4 -24.21 -60.27 -0.99
CA MET A 4 -23.44 -59.12 -1.44
C MET A 4 -22.36 -58.79 -0.40
N PRO A 5 -21.09 -58.60 -0.79
CA PRO A 5 -20.09 -58.11 0.15
C PRO A 5 -20.21 -56.59 0.30
N THR A 6 -20.40 -56.15 1.52
CA THR A 6 -20.30 -54.76 1.94
C THR A 6 -18.81 -54.37 2.03
N GLY A 7 -18.25 -53.84 0.95
CA GLY A 7 -16.93 -53.27 0.96
C GLY A 7 -16.98 -51.76 1.25
N THR A 8 -16.79 -51.37 2.51
CA THR A 8 -16.41 -50.04 2.88
C THR A 8 -14.92 -49.86 2.62
N GLY A 9 -14.56 -49.55 1.38
CA GLY A 9 -13.21 -49.13 1.03
C GLY A 9 -12.98 -47.70 1.46
N GLY A 10 -12.50 -47.53 2.69
CA GLY A 10 -11.88 -46.26 3.09
C GLY A 10 -10.60 -46.09 2.28
N TYR A 11 -10.55 -45.07 1.44
CA TYR A 11 -9.29 -44.60 0.87
C TYR A 11 -8.47 -44.03 2.03
N ALA A 12 -7.41 -44.74 2.43
CA ALA A 12 -6.36 -44.14 3.25
C ALA A 12 -5.72 -43.02 2.44
N PRO A 13 -5.40 -41.89 3.05
CA PRO A 13 -4.61 -40.86 2.39
C PRO A 13 -3.30 -41.52 1.92
N ILE A 14 -2.97 -41.34 0.66
CA ILE A 14 -1.65 -41.73 0.15
C ILE A 14 -0.70 -40.70 0.78
N ASP A 15 0.02 -41.12 1.84
CA ASP A 15 1.21 -40.42 2.33
C ASP A 15 2.30 -40.56 1.25
N THR A 16 2.18 -39.79 0.19
CA THR A 16 3.34 -39.47 -0.63
C THR A 16 4.23 -38.57 0.24
N PRO A 17 5.49 -39.03 0.53
CA PRO A 17 6.44 -38.13 1.17
C PRO A 17 6.48 -36.87 0.30
N ALA A 18 6.15 -35.74 0.91
CA ALA A 18 6.23 -34.45 0.24
C ALA A 18 7.63 -34.34 -0.36
N ALA A 19 7.72 -34.28 -1.69
CA ALA A 19 8.97 -33.96 -2.34
C ALA A 19 9.55 -32.74 -1.65
N PRO A 20 10.87 -32.68 -1.35
CA PRO A 20 11.46 -31.54 -0.72
C PRO A 20 11.02 -30.32 -1.53
N SER A 21 10.24 -29.44 -0.90
CA SER A 21 9.69 -28.25 -1.54
C SER A 21 10.88 -27.48 -2.11
N GLN A 22 10.90 -27.28 -3.41
CA GLN A 22 11.91 -26.41 -4.00
C GLN A 22 11.87 -25.05 -3.29
N PRO A 23 13.03 -24.42 -3.04
CA PRO A 23 13.06 -23.11 -2.43
C PRO A 23 12.22 -22.16 -3.30
N LYS A 24 11.35 -21.37 -2.67
CA LYS A 24 10.51 -20.41 -3.37
C LYS A 24 11.37 -19.39 -4.10
N LYS A 25 10.99 -19.07 -5.32
CA LYS A 25 11.53 -17.98 -6.10
C LYS A 25 10.99 -16.66 -5.55
N VAL A 26 11.85 -15.81 -5.04
CA VAL A 26 11.48 -14.51 -4.46
C VAL A 26 12.07 -13.39 -5.32
N ALA A 27 11.20 -12.64 -5.98
CA ALA A 27 11.55 -11.40 -6.66
C ALA A 27 11.50 -10.24 -5.66
N TYR A 28 12.55 -9.45 -5.59
CA TYR A 28 12.67 -8.31 -4.69
C TYR A 28 12.89 -7.03 -5.48
N PHE A 29 11.96 -6.10 -5.32
CA PHE A 29 11.99 -4.82 -6.03
C PHE A 29 12.59 -3.74 -5.15
N TYR A 30 13.61 -3.06 -5.66
CA TYR A 30 14.25 -1.95 -4.98
C TYR A 30 14.75 -0.92 -5.98
N ASP A 31 14.43 0.34 -5.72
CA ASP A 31 14.99 1.48 -6.43
C ASP A 31 15.89 2.29 -5.49
N SER A 32 17.13 2.55 -5.91
CA SER A 32 18.12 3.30 -5.10
C SER A 32 17.67 4.73 -4.82
N ASP A 33 16.81 5.29 -5.65
CA ASP A 33 16.38 6.67 -5.52
C ASP A 33 15.28 6.84 -4.45
N VAL A 34 14.53 5.76 -4.11
CA VAL A 34 13.42 5.81 -3.15
C VAL A 34 13.80 6.43 -1.80
N GLY A 35 15.00 6.18 -1.31
CA GLY A 35 15.50 6.71 -0.04
C GLY A 35 15.97 8.17 -0.09
N ASN A 36 15.98 8.81 -1.27
CA ASN A 36 16.36 10.22 -1.42
C ASN A 36 15.19 11.18 -1.18
N TYR A 37 13.96 10.68 -1.34
CA TYR A 37 12.78 11.50 -1.16
C TYR A 37 12.50 11.77 0.31
N ALA A 38 12.10 13.00 0.60
CA ALA A 38 11.75 13.44 1.92
C ALA A 38 10.46 14.26 1.86
N TYR A 39 9.50 13.87 2.68
CA TYR A 39 8.32 14.70 2.94
C TYR A 39 8.76 16.05 3.53
N ASN A 40 8.05 16.65 4.40
CA ASN A 40 8.51 17.88 5.07
C ASN A 40 9.50 17.61 6.23
N ALA A 41 10.20 18.66 6.67
CA ALA A 41 10.99 18.62 7.89
C ALA A 41 10.09 18.24 9.08
N GLY A 42 10.51 17.24 9.86
CA GLY A 42 9.73 16.74 11.00
C GLY A 42 8.61 15.76 10.66
N HIS A 43 8.23 15.59 9.39
CA HIS A 43 7.20 14.64 8.98
C HIS A 43 7.54 13.20 9.43
N PRO A 44 6.57 12.43 9.98
CA PRO A 44 6.83 11.08 10.47
C PRO A 44 7.19 10.09 9.37
N MET A 45 6.59 10.18 8.18
CA MET A 45 6.89 9.31 7.05
C MET A 45 8.28 9.61 6.50
N LYS A 46 9.14 8.60 6.50
CA LYS A 46 10.54 8.68 6.05
C LYS A 46 10.86 7.57 5.04
N PRO A 47 10.86 7.84 3.75
CA PRO A 47 11.26 6.86 2.72
C PRO A 47 12.66 6.28 2.94
N HIS A 48 13.54 6.98 3.63
CA HIS A 48 14.89 6.51 4.01
C HIS A 48 14.88 5.15 4.73
N ARG A 49 13.81 4.80 5.46
CA ARG A 49 13.64 3.49 6.11
C ARG A 49 13.73 2.31 5.13
N ILE A 50 13.28 2.51 3.88
CA ILE A 50 13.34 1.50 2.82
C ILE A 50 14.80 1.24 2.43
N ARG A 51 15.62 2.29 2.32
CA ARG A 51 17.06 2.18 2.10
C ARG A 51 17.78 1.48 3.23
N MET A 52 17.40 1.77 4.49
CA MET A 52 17.95 1.08 5.65
C MET A 52 17.62 -0.42 5.63
N ALA A 53 16.38 -0.79 5.30
CA ALA A 53 15.96 -2.19 5.16
C ALA A 53 16.77 -2.88 4.05
N HIS A 54 16.89 -2.25 2.88
CA HIS A 54 17.70 -2.78 1.79
C HIS A 54 19.16 -3.00 2.20
N SER A 55 19.75 -2.03 2.91
CA SER A 55 21.13 -2.17 3.42
C SER A 55 21.29 -3.39 4.32
N LEU A 56 20.34 -3.67 5.22
CA LEU A 56 20.36 -4.88 6.05
C LEU A 56 20.20 -6.14 5.20
N ILE A 57 19.26 -6.17 4.25
CA ILE A 57 19.06 -7.30 3.32
C ILE A 57 20.35 -7.66 2.60
N MET A 58 21.06 -6.65 2.09
CA MET A 58 22.32 -6.84 1.38
C MET A 58 23.44 -7.34 2.33
N ASN A 59 23.60 -6.73 3.49
CA ASN A 59 24.70 -7.03 4.40
C ASN A 59 24.50 -8.35 5.18
N TYR A 60 23.26 -8.82 5.37
CA TYR A 60 22.99 -10.19 5.80
C TYR A 60 23.18 -11.23 4.69
N GLY A 61 23.50 -10.80 3.46
CA GLY A 61 23.77 -11.69 2.33
C GLY A 61 22.52 -12.35 1.74
N LEU A 62 21.32 -11.83 2.02
CA LEU A 62 20.05 -12.36 1.53
C LEU A 62 19.95 -12.25 0.01
N TYR A 63 20.64 -11.30 -0.60
CA TYR A 63 20.70 -11.10 -2.05
C TYR A 63 21.11 -12.36 -2.83
N LYS A 64 21.84 -13.29 -2.19
CA LYS A 64 22.26 -14.56 -2.80
C LYS A 64 21.09 -15.51 -3.09
N LYS A 65 19.91 -15.23 -2.51
CA LYS A 65 18.70 -16.04 -2.65
C LYS A 65 17.51 -15.24 -3.18
N LEU A 66 17.74 -13.99 -3.55
CA LEU A 66 16.76 -13.08 -4.10
C LEU A 66 17.05 -12.82 -5.58
N GLU A 67 16.01 -12.70 -6.36
CA GLU A 67 16.08 -12.08 -7.69
C GLU A 67 15.77 -10.59 -7.51
N ILE A 68 16.80 -9.74 -7.65
CA ILE A 68 16.68 -8.30 -7.35
C ILE A 68 16.43 -7.53 -8.64
N TYR A 69 15.36 -6.78 -8.64
CA TYR A 69 14.93 -5.98 -9.78
C TYR A 69 14.76 -4.51 -9.39
N ARG A 70 14.99 -3.65 -10.35
CA ARG A 70 14.60 -2.25 -10.31
C ARG A 70 13.39 -2.08 -11.22
N ALA A 71 12.17 -1.99 -10.63
CA ALA A 71 10.95 -1.86 -11.39
C ALA A 71 10.93 -0.57 -12.21
N LYS A 72 10.37 -0.61 -13.40
CA LYS A 72 10.08 0.60 -14.16
C LYS A 72 9.09 1.46 -13.36
N PRO A 73 9.39 2.74 -13.11
CA PRO A 73 8.43 3.62 -12.47
C PRO A 73 7.11 3.67 -13.25
N ALA A 74 5.99 3.56 -12.54
CA ALA A 74 4.67 3.61 -13.17
C ALA A 74 4.47 4.96 -13.86
N THR A 75 3.94 4.92 -15.05
CA THR A 75 3.59 6.10 -15.84
C THR A 75 2.25 6.68 -15.38
N LYS A 76 1.97 7.92 -15.75
CA LYS A 76 0.66 8.54 -15.55
C LYS A 76 -0.48 7.64 -16.06
N TYR A 77 -0.35 7.08 -17.27
CA TYR A 77 -1.37 6.20 -17.85
C TYR A 77 -1.62 4.95 -16.99
N GLU A 78 -0.59 4.35 -16.44
CA GLU A 78 -0.69 3.21 -15.53
C GLU A 78 -1.38 3.59 -14.23
N MET A 79 -1.06 4.75 -13.64
CA MET A 79 -1.72 5.26 -12.42
C MET A 79 -3.19 5.57 -12.66
N THR A 80 -3.57 6.07 -13.83
CA THR A 80 -4.97 6.40 -14.18
C THR A 80 -5.84 5.17 -14.47
N GLN A 81 -5.30 3.97 -14.39
CA GLN A 81 -6.13 2.76 -14.37
C GLN A 81 -7.02 2.66 -13.11
N PHE A 82 -6.65 3.37 -12.05
CA PHE A 82 -7.46 3.51 -10.84
C PHE A 82 -7.78 4.96 -10.52
N HIS A 83 -6.77 5.83 -10.49
CA HIS A 83 -6.94 7.24 -10.13
C HIS A 83 -7.55 8.05 -11.27
N THR A 84 -8.19 9.17 -10.94
CA THR A 84 -8.72 10.09 -11.95
C THR A 84 -7.59 10.83 -12.65
N ASP A 85 -7.79 11.09 -13.96
CA ASP A 85 -6.78 11.77 -14.79
C ASP A 85 -6.39 13.13 -14.21
N GLU A 86 -7.36 13.92 -13.74
CA GLU A 86 -7.13 15.25 -13.20
C GLU A 86 -6.30 15.22 -11.90
N TYR A 87 -6.48 14.19 -11.07
CA TYR A 87 -5.71 14.03 -9.84
C TYR A 87 -4.26 13.66 -10.15
N VAL A 88 -4.05 12.73 -11.07
CA VAL A 88 -2.69 12.32 -11.48
C VAL A 88 -1.98 13.45 -12.22
N ASP A 89 -2.71 14.23 -13.07
CA ASP A 89 -2.18 15.43 -13.71
C ASP A 89 -1.72 16.48 -12.70
N PHE A 90 -2.51 16.68 -11.66
CA PHE A 90 -2.14 17.59 -10.58
C PHE A 90 -0.86 17.12 -9.88
N LEU A 91 -0.77 15.84 -9.50
CA LEU A 91 0.43 15.29 -8.86
C LEU A 91 1.69 15.41 -9.73
N GLN A 92 1.54 15.25 -11.04
CA GLN A 92 2.65 15.37 -11.98
C GLN A 92 3.17 16.81 -12.13
N ARG A 93 2.28 17.81 -11.99
CA ARG A 93 2.58 19.22 -12.25
C ARG A 93 2.94 20.01 -11.02
N VAL A 94 2.49 19.59 -9.84
CA VAL A 94 2.74 20.32 -8.61
C VAL A 94 4.14 20.08 -8.09
N THR A 95 4.84 21.17 -7.75
CA THR A 95 6.17 21.15 -7.15
C THR A 95 6.21 22.11 -5.96
N PRO A 96 7.17 22.04 -5.04
CA PRO A 96 7.32 23.01 -3.98
C PRO A 96 7.44 24.46 -4.49
N ASP A 97 8.02 24.66 -5.67
CA ASP A 97 8.23 26.00 -6.25
C ASP A 97 6.96 26.62 -6.84
N ASN A 98 5.97 25.79 -7.24
CA ASN A 98 4.75 26.28 -7.89
C ASN A 98 3.46 26.00 -7.11
N MET A 99 3.55 25.36 -5.94
CA MET A 99 2.38 24.92 -5.17
C MET A 99 1.41 26.05 -4.80
N ASP A 100 1.89 27.28 -4.66
CA ASP A 100 1.03 28.44 -4.40
C ASP A 100 0.03 28.71 -5.52
N GLY A 101 0.37 28.34 -6.77
CA GLY A 101 -0.53 28.39 -7.91
C GLY A 101 -1.63 27.33 -7.91
N PHE A 102 -1.49 26.28 -7.11
CA PHE A 102 -2.38 25.12 -7.05
C PHE A 102 -3.19 25.02 -5.74
N MET A 103 -3.38 26.13 -5.01
CA MET A 103 -4.08 26.11 -3.71
C MET A 103 -5.47 25.48 -3.74
N LYS A 104 -6.21 25.62 -4.83
CA LYS A 104 -7.55 25.02 -4.98
C LYS A 104 -7.48 23.53 -5.18
N GLU A 105 -6.57 23.09 -6.03
CA GLU A 105 -6.31 21.68 -6.33
C GLU A 105 -5.76 20.96 -5.10
N GLN A 106 -4.85 21.57 -4.36
CA GLN A 106 -4.35 21.05 -3.09
C GLN A 106 -5.51 20.79 -2.11
N GLY A 107 -6.40 21.77 -1.92
CA GLY A 107 -7.59 21.58 -1.08
C GLY A 107 -8.57 20.53 -1.62
N ARG A 108 -8.73 20.45 -2.96
CA ARG A 108 -9.61 19.48 -3.61
C ARG A 108 -9.09 18.03 -3.47
N TYR A 109 -7.78 17.85 -3.57
CA TYR A 109 -7.14 16.53 -3.59
C TYR A 109 -6.52 16.15 -2.25
N ASN A 110 -6.82 16.89 -1.19
CA ASN A 110 -6.32 16.66 0.17
C ASN A 110 -4.78 16.61 0.25
N VAL A 111 -4.12 17.43 -0.56
CA VAL A 111 -2.66 17.60 -0.53
C VAL A 111 -2.33 18.82 0.29
N GLY A 112 -1.61 18.64 1.42
CA GLY A 112 -1.37 19.70 2.41
C GLY A 112 -0.50 19.18 3.56
N ASP A 113 -0.95 19.36 4.81
CA ASP A 113 -0.15 19.09 6.00
C ASP A 113 0.25 17.60 6.12
N ASP A 114 -0.72 16.69 6.01
CA ASP A 114 -0.49 15.26 6.12
C ASP A 114 0.10 14.64 4.84
N CYS A 115 -0.22 15.22 3.70
CA CYS A 115 0.27 14.78 2.40
C CYS A 115 0.91 15.98 1.68
N PRO A 116 2.09 16.46 2.11
CA PRO A 116 2.71 17.65 1.58
C PRO A 116 3.23 17.46 0.14
N VAL A 117 3.32 18.57 -0.59
CA VAL A 117 4.08 18.61 -1.84
C VAL A 117 5.57 18.59 -1.51
N PHE A 118 6.32 17.72 -2.13
CA PHE A 118 7.79 17.63 -1.98
C PHE A 118 8.46 17.36 -3.33
N ASP A 119 9.75 17.63 -3.41
CA ASP A 119 10.54 17.41 -4.62
C ASP A 119 10.52 15.95 -5.05
N GLY A 120 10.15 15.70 -6.31
CA GLY A 120 10.08 14.35 -6.85
C GLY A 120 8.87 13.55 -6.37
N LEU A 121 7.78 14.20 -5.93
CA LEU A 121 6.55 13.56 -5.47
C LEU A 121 6.01 12.56 -6.49
N PHE A 122 5.88 12.94 -7.75
CA PHE A 122 5.35 12.08 -8.80
C PHE A 122 6.24 10.88 -9.08
N GLU A 123 7.54 11.10 -9.09
CA GLU A 123 8.55 10.05 -9.28
C GLU A 123 8.55 9.05 -8.12
N PHE A 124 8.45 9.52 -6.89
CA PHE A 124 8.27 8.66 -5.71
C PHE A 124 7.03 7.76 -5.85
N CYS A 125 5.90 8.36 -6.26
CA CYS A 125 4.68 7.61 -6.55
C CYS A 125 4.90 6.58 -7.67
N GLY A 126 5.63 6.96 -8.72
CA GLY A 126 5.98 6.08 -9.83
C GLY A 126 6.80 4.87 -9.40
N ILE A 127 7.81 5.06 -8.55
CA ILE A 127 8.65 3.98 -8.01
C ILE A 127 7.81 3.01 -7.18
N SER A 128 7.00 3.53 -6.27
CA SER A 128 6.13 2.72 -5.41
C SER A 128 5.14 1.88 -6.23
N ALA A 129 4.39 2.53 -7.12
CA ALA A 129 3.37 1.86 -7.93
C ALA A 129 4.00 0.88 -8.95
N GLY A 130 5.10 1.28 -9.61
CA GLY A 130 5.80 0.44 -10.58
C GLY A 130 6.29 -0.87 -9.98
N GLY A 131 6.85 -0.83 -8.75
CA GLY A 131 7.31 -2.03 -8.05
C GLY A 131 6.18 -3.01 -7.76
N SER A 132 5.01 -2.51 -7.32
CA SER A 132 3.86 -3.35 -7.01
C SER A 132 3.21 -3.95 -8.26
N MET A 133 3.09 -3.17 -9.32
CA MET A 133 2.52 -3.62 -10.61
C MET A 133 3.43 -4.64 -11.31
N GLU A 134 4.74 -4.40 -11.37
CA GLU A 134 5.69 -5.33 -11.98
C GLU A 134 5.81 -6.62 -11.16
N GLY A 135 5.77 -6.53 -9.83
CA GLY A 135 5.69 -7.68 -8.94
C GLY A 135 4.46 -8.54 -9.23
N ALA A 136 3.30 -7.92 -9.37
CA ALA A 136 2.05 -8.59 -9.74
C ALA A 136 2.14 -9.25 -11.14
N ALA A 137 2.72 -8.54 -12.11
CA ALA A 137 2.90 -9.06 -13.46
C ALA A 137 3.84 -10.29 -13.51
N ARG A 138 4.90 -10.32 -12.69
CA ARG A 138 5.79 -11.48 -12.57
C ARG A 138 5.10 -12.68 -11.93
N LEU A 139 4.29 -12.44 -10.89
CA LEU A 139 3.46 -13.48 -10.28
C LEU A 139 2.47 -14.08 -11.30
N ASN A 140 1.81 -13.24 -12.09
CA ASN A 140 0.88 -13.66 -13.15
C ASN A 140 1.54 -14.60 -14.17
N ARG A 141 2.80 -14.37 -14.49
CA ARG A 141 3.58 -15.17 -15.45
C ARG A 141 4.31 -16.35 -14.83
N GLY A 142 4.17 -16.58 -13.54
CA GLY A 142 4.87 -17.66 -12.83
C GLY A 142 6.39 -17.50 -12.81
N LYS A 143 6.90 -16.28 -13.01
CA LYS A 143 8.35 -16.00 -12.96
C LYS A 143 8.90 -15.99 -11.53
N CYS A 144 8.03 -15.75 -10.53
CA CYS A 144 8.33 -15.89 -9.11
C CYS A 144 7.13 -16.44 -8.34
N ASP A 145 7.38 -16.98 -7.14
CA ASP A 145 6.34 -17.43 -6.21
C ASP A 145 5.93 -16.31 -5.23
N VAL A 146 6.87 -15.42 -4.94
CA VAL A 146 6.69 -14.26 -4.06
C VAL A 146 7.37 -13.06 -4.67
N ALA A 147 6.66 -11.94 -4.73
CA ALA A 147 7.22 -10.64 -5.10
C ALA A 147 7.20 -9.70 -3.89
N VAL A 148 8.27 -8.96 -3.65
CA VAL A 148 8.43 -8.07 -2.49
C VAL A 148 8.73 -6.67 -2.95
N ASN A 149 7.92 -5.69 -2.52
CA ASN A 149 8.12 -4.26 -2.75
C ASN A 149 7.93 -3.47 -1.44
N TRP A 150 9.01 -3.22 -0.72
CA TRP A 150 8.95 -2.46 0.53
C TRP A 150 8.67 -0.96 0.33
N ALA A 151 8.75 -0.47 -0.90
CA ALA A 151 8.40 0.92 -1.25
C ALA A 151 6.89 1.11 -1.47
N GLY A 152 6.14 0.01 -1.61
CA GLY A 152 4.69 0.01 -1.76
C GLY A 152 3.96 -0.11 -0.43
N GLY A 153 2.66 -0.43 -0.50
CA GLY A 153 1.79 -0.61 0.66
C GLY A 153 1.04 0.66 1.08
N LEU A 154 0.86 1.62 0.17
CA LEU A 154 0.27 2.92 0.44
C LEU A 154 -1.26 2.86 0.37
N HIS A 155 -1.87 2.26 1.39
CA HIS A 155 -3.25 1.79 1.43
C HIS A 155 -4.33 2.87 1.62
N HIS A 156 -3.96 4.11 2.00
CA HIS A 156 -4.94 5.17 2.27
C HIS A 156 -5.30 6.01 1.04
N ALA A 157 -4.48 6.01 -0.01
CA ALA A 157 -4.75 6.82 -1.19
C ALA A 157 -6.10 6.44 -1.82
N LYS A 158 -6.94 7.45 -2.07
CA LYS A 158 -8.26 7.31 -2.67
C LYS A 158 -8.18 7.48 -4.19
N LYS A 159 -9.29 7.21 -4.88
CA LYS A 159 -9.36 7.36 -6.33
C LYS A 159 -8.98 8.75 -6.82
N SER A 160 -9.35 9.79 -6.10
CA SER A 160 -9.16 11.19 -6.51
C SER A 160 -8.61 12.09 -5.40
N GLU A 161 -7.99 11.54 -4.37
CA GLU A 161 -7.38 12.33 -3.31
C GLU A 161 -6.29 11.58 -2.55
N ALA A 162 -5.35 12.31 -1.99
CA ALA A 162 -4.34 11.81 -1.07
C ALA A 162 -4.93 11.64 0.33
N SER A 163 -4.41 10.70 1.10
CA SER A 163 -4.82 10.48 2.49
C SER A 163 -3.72 9.72 3.24
N GLY A 164 -3.56 9.98 4.54
CA GLY A 164 -2.69 9.20 5.42
C GLY A 164 -1.27 9.01 4.87
N PHE A 165 -0.65 10.08 4.38
CA PHE A 165 0.69 10.08 3.76
C PHE A 165 0.79 9.34 2.41
N CYS A 166 -0.33 8.87 1.86
CA CYS A 166 -0.43 8.13 0.62
C CYS A 166 -1.01 9.01 -0.50
N TYR A 167 -0.39 8.97 -1.68
CA TYR A 167 -0.82 9.74 -2.85
C TYR A 167 -1.39 8.82 -3.94
N ILE A 168 -0.65 7.79 -4.33
CA ILE A 168 -1.06 6.77 -5.30
C ILE A 168 -1.20 5.43 -4.58
N ASN A 169 -2.30 4.72 -4.84
CA ASN A 169 -2.58 3.43 -4.24
C ASN A 169 -1.97 2.32 -5.10
N ASP A 170 -0.71 2.01 -4.83
CA ASP A 170 0.05 0.96 -5.50
C ASP A 170 -0.57 -0.43 -5.29
N ILE A 171 -1.24 -0.65 -4.15
CA ILE A 171 -1.91 -1.92 -3.82
C ILE A 171 -3.06 -2.17 -4.78
N VAL A 172 -3.91 -1.17 -4.98
CA VAL A 172 -5.05 -1.28 -5.91
C VAL A 172 -4.56 -1.54 -7.33
N LEU A 173 -3.51 -0.83 -7.78
CA LEU A 173 -2.91 -1.03 -9.11
C LEU A 173 -2.33 -2.45 -9.24
N GLY A 174 -1.63 -2.94 -8.23
CA GLY A 174 -1.11 -4.31 -8.20
C GLY A 174 -2.22 -5.37 -8.21
N ILE A 175 -3.30 -5.16 -7.46
CA ILE A 175 -4.46 -6.06 -7.45
C ILE A 175 -5.16 -6.07 -8.82
N LEU A 176 -5.32 -4.91 -9.46
CA LEU A 176 -5.89 -4.83 -10.80
C LEU A 176 -5.07 -5.65 -11.81
N GLU A 177 -3.74 -5.60 -11.72
CA GLU A 177 -2.87 -6.43 -12.54
C GLU A 177 -3.06 -7.93 -12.24
N LEU A 178 -3.13 -8.34 -10.97
CA LEU A 178 -3.41 -9.73 -10.59
C LEU A 178 -4.77 -10.22 -11.10
N LEU A 179 -5.81 -9.38 -11.07
CA LEU A 179 -7.16 -9.71 -11.51
C LEU A 179 -7.28 -10.05 -13.01
N ARG A 180 -6.26 -9.75 -13.80
CA ARG A 180 -6.20 -10.17 -15.22
C ARG A 180 -6.01 -11.68 -15.37
N PHE A 181 -5.39 -12.33 -14.40
CA PHE A 181 -5.05 -13.74 -14.43
C PHE A 181 -5.71 -14.54 -13.29
N HIS A 182 -6.09 -13.87 -12.21
CA HIS A 182 -6.65 -14.48 -11.03
C HIS A 182 -8.13 -14.12 -10.85
N PRO A 183 -9.04 -15.11 -10.75
CA PRO A 183 -10.46 -14.84 -10.52
C PRO A 183 -10.73 -14.22 -9.14
N ARG A 184 -9.92 -14.56 -8.14
CA ARG A 184 -10.07 -14.13 -6.75
C ARG A 184 -8.73 -13.74 -6.17
N VAL A 185 -8.62 -12.49 -5.73
CA VAL A 185 -7.44 -11.96 -5.05
C VAL A 185 -7.79 -11.64 -3.60
N LEU A 186 -6.96 -12.09 -2.67
CA LEU A 186 -7.08 -11.78 -1.25
C LEU A 186 -6.09 -10.65 -0.89
N TYR A 187 -6.61 -9.57 -0.33
CA TYR A 187 -5.81 -8.53 0.29
C TYR A 187 -5.83 -8.69 1.80
N ILE A 188 -4.67 -8.73 2.43
CA ILE A 188 -4.49 -8.80 3.88
C ILE A 188 -3.67 -7.59 4.32
N ASP A 189 -4.16 -6.89 5.35
CA ASP A 189 -3.55 -5.69 5.89
C ASP A 189 -3.24 -5.88 7.37
N ILE A 190 -1.96 -5.77 7.74
CA ILE A 190 -1.49 -5.86 9.13
C ILE A 190 -0.87 -4.55 9.65
N ASP A 191 -1.09 -3.45 8.94
CA ASP A 191 -0.86 -2.10 9.42
C ASP A 191 -1.70 -1.81 10.67
N VAL A 192 -1.27 -0.88 11.51
CA VAL A 192 -2.10 -0.46 12.66
C VAL A 192 -3.34 0.30 12.21
N HIS A 193 -3.29 0.94 11.03
CA HIS A 193 -4.40 1.70 10.46
C HIS A 193 -5.27 0.81 9.56
N HIS A 194 -6.55 1.14 9.48
CA HIS A 194 -7.45 0.50 8.53
C HIS A 194 -7.06 0.80 7.08
N GLY A 195 -6.96 -0.22 6.22
CA GLY A 195 -6.65 -0.07 4.79
C GLY A 195 -7.85 0.43 3.97
N ASP A 196 -8.34 1.61 4.34
CA ASP A 196 -9.60 2.18 3.87
C ASP A 196 -9.64 2.49 2.38
N GLY A 197 -8.51 2.91 1.78
CA GLY A 197 -8.42 3.18 0.34
C GLY A 197 -8.56 1.92 -0.50
N VAL A 198 -7.99 0.80 -0.04
CA VAL A 198 -8.10 -0.50 -0.73
C VAL A 198 -9.50 -1.09 -0.52
N GLU A 199 -10.04 -1.03 0.69
CA GLU A 199 -11.40 -1.49 0.97
C GLU A 199 -12.42 -0.74 0.10
N GLU A 200 -12.34 0.59 0.04
CA GLU A 200 -13.23 1.43 -0.77
C GLU A 200 -13.17 1.05 -2.26
N ALA A 201 -11.96 0.84 -2.80
CA ALA A 201 -11.77 0.49 -4.21
C ALA A 201 -12.49 -0.81 -4.61
N PHE A 202 -12.57 -1.78 -3.69
CA PHE A 202 -13.13 -3.11 -3.96
C PHE A 202 -14.41 -3.42 -3.18
N TYR A 203 -15.03 -2.42 -2.55
CA TYR A 203 -16.17 -2.58 -1.64
C TYR A 203 -17.42 -3.21 -2.28
N SER A 204 -17.55 -3.11 -3.61
CA SER A 204 -18.71 -3.58 -4.38
C SER A 204 -18.45 -4.84 -5.23
N THR A 205 -17.26 -5.46 -5.11
CA THR A 205 -16.90 -6.63 -5.92
C THR A 205 -16.62 -7.86 -5.06
N ASP A 206 -16.96 -9.04 -5.56
CA ASP A 206 -16.67 -10.35 -5.00
C ASP A 206 -15.32 -10.94 -5.48
N ARG A 207 -14.66 -10.25 -6.43
CA ARG A 207 -13.36 -10.70 -6.97
C ARG A 207 -12.18 -10.40 -6.07
N VAL A 208 -12.33 -9.43 -5.16
CA VAL A 208 -11.32 -9.09 -4.16
C VAL A 208 -11.95 -9.17 -2.79
N MET A 209 -11.33 -9.94 -1.89
CA MET A 209 -11.67 -9.90 -0.48
C MET A 209 -10.60 -9.10 0.25
N THR A 210 -11.00 -8.09 0.99
CA THR A 210 -10.14 -7.28 1.85
C THR A 210 -10.26 -7.75 3.30
N VAL A 211 -9.13 -7.94 3.97
CA VAL A 211 -9.06 -8.34 5.38
C VAL A 211 -8.10 -7.42 6.10
N SER A 212 -8.58 -6.63 7.05
CA SER A 212 -7.78 -5.66 7.78
C SER A 212 -7.89 -5.87 9.29
N PHE A 213 -6.73 -5.94 9.97
CA PHE A 213 -6.59 -6.05 11.43
C PHE A 213 -6.03 -4.74 11.97
N HIS A 214 -6.87 -3.84 12.44
CA HIS A 214 -6.48 -2.46 12.68
C HIS A 214 -7.02 -1.91 14.00
N LYS A 215 -6.40 -0.88 14.50
CA LYS A 215 -6.91 -0.08 15.60
C LYS A 215 -8.17 0.65 15.17
N TYR A 216 -9.21 0.55 15.98
CA TYR A 216 -10.51 1.19 15.74
C TYR A 216 -10.96 2.05 16.93
N GLY A 217 -11.69 3.13 16.65
CA GLY A 217 -12.22 4.09 17.60
C GLY A 217 -11.78 5.51 17.26
N GLU A 218 -11.39 6.31 18.24
CA GLU A 218 -10.81 7.65 18.05
C GLU A 218 -9.37 7.53 17.51
N TYR A 219 -9.24 7.06 16.28
CA TYR A 219 -7.98 6.78 15.62
C TYR A 219 -8.15 6.91 14.10
N PHE A 220 -7.11 7.41 13.41
CA PHE A 220 -7.14 7.56 11.95
C PHE A 220 -7.26 6.18 11.27
N PRO A 221 -8.01 6.03 10.18
CA PRO A 221 -8.89 7.01 9.50
C PRO A 221 -10.31 7.08 10.06
N GLY A 222 -10.66 6.34 11.12
CA GLY A 222 -11.99 6.30 11.75
C GLY A 222 -12.99 5.36 11.07
N THR A 223 -12.54 4.58 10.08
CA THR A 223 -13.31 3.58 9.32
C THR A 223 -12.92 2.15 9.72
N GLY A 224 -13.58 1.13 9.17
CA GLY A 224 -13.28 -0.28 9.42
C GLY A 224 -14.01 -0.85 10.63
N GLU A 225 -15.30 -0.51 10.80
CA GLU A 225 -16.13 -1.15 11.80
C GLU A 225 -16.39 -2.63 11.44
N LEU A 226 -16.58 -3.48 12.43
CA LEU A 226 -16.91 -4.91 12.25
C LEU A 226 -18.10 -5.16 11.31
N ARG A 227 -18.99 -4.16 11.17
CA ARG A 227 -20.17 -4.23 10.31
C ARG A 227 -19.95 -3.74 8.89
N ASP A 228 -18.79 -3.20 8.59
CA ASP A 228 -18.39 -2.80 7.25
C ASP A 228 -17.97 -4.05 6.49
N ILE A 229 -18.92 -4.66 5.79
CA ILE A 229 -18.80 -5.98 5.18
C ILE A 229 -18.90 -5.97 3.64
N GLY A 230 -18.87 -4.78 3.03
CA GLY A 230 -19.08 -4.63 1.59
C GLY A 230 -20.54 -4.42 1.20
N VAL A 231 -20.77 -4.07 -0.07
CA VAL A 231 -22.10 -3.79 -0.63
C VAL A 231 -22.33 -4.51 -1.95
N GLY A 232 -23.59 -4.73 -2.31
CA GLY A 232 -23.96 -5.35 -3.58
C GLY A 232 -23.32 -6.72 -3.77
N ALA A 233 -22.60 -6.95 -4.87
CA ALA A 233 -21.86 -8.18 -5.14
C ALA A 233 -20.69 -8.37 -4.15
N GLY A 234 -20.11 -7.29 -3.62
CA GLY A 234 -19.04 -7.31 -2.62
C GLY A 234 -19.50 -7.54 -1.19
N LYS A 235 -20.78 -7.75 -0.94
CA LYS A 235 -21.28 -7.98 0.42
C LYS A 235 -20.72 -9.27 1.01
N ASN A 236 -20.15 -9.18 2.20
CA ASN A 236 -19.37 -10.16 2.97
C ASN A 236 -17.94 -10.41 2.43
N TYR A 237 -17.45 -9.58 1.49
CA TYR A 237 -16.09 -9.66 0.97
C TYR A 237 -15.16 -8.56 1.52
N ALA A 238 -15.63 -7.74 2.46
CA ALA A 238 -14.81 -6.91 3.33
C ALA A 238 -14.84 -7.49 4.75
N VAL A 239 -13.66 -7.74 5.32
CA VAL A 239 -13.49 -8.31 6.66
C VAL A 239 -12.69 -7.33 7.50
N ASN A 240 -13.34 -6.73 8.47
CA ASN A 240 -12.75 -5.78 9.40
C ASN A 240 -12.62 -6.41 10.79
N PHE A 241 -11.42 -6.41 11.35
CA PHE A 241 -11.12 -6.87 12.69
C PHE A 241 -10.68 -5.68 13.56
N PRO A 242 -11.62 -4.93 14.15
CA PRO A 242 -11.31 -3.78 14.98
C PRO A 242 -10.63 -4.19 16.28
N LEU A 243 -9.47 -3.60 16.55
CA LEU A 243 -8.61 -3.88 17.69
C LEU A 243 -8.48 -2.66 18.61
N ARG A 244 -8.00 -2.92 19.83
CA ARG A 244 -7.66 -1.93 20.84
C ARG A 244 -6.16 -1.85 21.04
N ASP A 245 -5.71 -0.89 21.84
CA ASP A 245 -4.31 -0.66 22.15
C ASP A 245 -3.64 -1.89 22.77
N GLY A 246 -2.34 -2.01 22.53
CA GLY A 246 -1.45 -2.93 23.23
C GLY A 246 -1.59 -4.39 22.86
N ILE A 247 -2.22 -4.75 21.73
CA ILE A 247 -2.33 -6.15 21.33
C ILE A 247 -0.93 -6.77 21.18
N ASP A 248 -0.74 -7.91 21.83
CA ASP A 248 0.52 -8.65 21.87
C ASP A 248 0.57 -9.79 20.82
N ASP A 249 1.77 -10.36 20.61
CA ASP A 249 2.02 -11.44 19.64
C ASP A 249 1.08 -12.63 19.82
N LYS A 250 0.82 -13.02 21.08
CA LYS A 250 0.00 -14.19 21.38
C LYS A 250 -1.47 -13.96 21.02
N SER A 251 -2.00 -12.81 21.40
CA SER A 251 -3.38 -12.42 21.10
C SER A 251 -3.56 -12.21 19.59
N TYR A 252 -2.59 -11.54 18.93
CA TYR A 252 -2.64 -11.31 17.50
C TYR A 252 -2.59 -12.61 16.71
N LYS A 253 -1.67 -13.51 17.04
CA LYS A 253 -1.61 -14.87 16.45
C LYS A 253 -2.92 -15.63 16.64
N GLY A 254 -3.52 -15.54 17.84
CA GLY A 254 -4.78 -16.20 18.19
C GLY A 254 -6.00 -15.73 17.41
N ILE A 255 -5.91 -14.57 16.76
CA ILE A 255 -6.96 -14.06 15.86
C ILE A 255 -6.57 -14.17 14.38
N PHE A 256 -5.33 -13.84 14.03
CA PHE A 256 -4.85 -13.80 12.65
C PHE A 256 -4.91 -15.18 11.98
N GLU A 257 -4.30 -16.19 12.59
CA GLU A 257 -4.24 -17.53 11.99
C GLU A 257 -5.63 -18.15 11.77
N PRO A 258 -6.55 -18.15 12.75
CA PRO A 258 -7.91 -18.66 12.52
C PRO A 258 -8.69 -17.89 11.46
N VAL A 259 -8.65 -16.54 11.49
CA VAL A 259 -9.40 -15.72 10.55
C VAL A 259 -8.89 -15.93 9.12
N ILE A 260 -7.56 -15.87 8.90
CA ILE A 260 -7.00 -16.11 7.58
C ILE A 260 -7.23 -17.56 7.14
N GLY A 261 -7.15 -18.54 8.04
CA GLY A 261 -7.51 -19.93 7.75
C GLY A 261 -8.94 -20.07 7.23
N TRP A 262 -9.91 -19.41 7.86
CA TRP A 262 -11.31 -19.40 7.39
C TRP A 262 -11.46 -18.67 6.06
N VAL A 263 -10.77 -17.54 5.88
CA VAL A 263 -10.76 -16.82 4.60
C VAL A 263 -10.26 -17.73 3.49
N MET A 264 -9.16 -18.44 3.70
CA MET A 264 -8.63 -19.39 2.71
C MET A 264 -9.61 -20.54 2.41
N GLU A 265 -10.34 -21.00 3.41
CA GLU A 265 -11.33 -22.08 3.25
C GLU A 265 -12.59 -21.61 2.49
N TYR A 266 -13.15 -20.46 2.86
CA TYR A 266 -14.43 -19.98 2.33
C TYR A 266 -14.27 -19.19 1.03
N TYR A 267 -13.29 -18.31 0.94
CA TYR A 267 -13.07 -17.46 -0.23
C TYR A 267 -12.26 -18.16 -1.33
N LYS A 268 -11.27 -18.99 -0.96
CA LYS A 268 -10.40 -19.74 -1.88
C LYS A 268 -9.70 -18.82 -2.89
N PRO A 269 -8.89 -17.87 -2.44
CA PRO A 269 -8.16 -16.98 -3.33
C PRO A 269 -7.18 -17.75 -4.20
N THR A 270 -6.82 -17.19 -5.35
CA THR A 270 -5.80 -17.73 -6.24
C THR A 270 -4.51 -16.92 -6.21
N ALA A 271 -4.53 -15.73 -5.66
CA ALA A 271 -3.37 -14.90 -5.35
C ALA A 271 -3.61 -14.11 -4.07
N VAL A 272 -2.54 -13.71 -3.41
CA VAL A 272 -2.57 -12.95 -2.15
C VAL A 272 -1.73 -11.69 -2.28
N VAL A 273 -2.22 -10.58 -1.73
CA VAL A 273 -1.46 -9.35 -1.50
C VAL A 273 -1.43 -9.11 0.00
N LEU A 274 -0.24 -9.01 0.58
CA LEU A 274 -0.04 -8.80 2.01
C LEU A 274 0.68 -7.48 2.24
N GLN A 275 0.00 -6.54 2.89
CA GLN A 275 0.57 -5.28 3.36
C GLN A 275 1.16 -5.49 4.75
N CYS A 276 2.44 -5.16 4.91
CA CYS A 276 3.25 -5.38 6.11
C CYS A 276 3.67 -4.05 6.75
N GLY A 277 2.69 -3.18 7.05
CA GLY A 277 2.96 -1.93 7.75
C GLY A 277 3.65 -2.15 9.08
N GLY A 278 4.77 -1.46 9.29
CA GLY A 278 5.62 -1.62 10.47
C GLY A 278 5.19 -0.76 11.67
N ASP A 279 4.07 -0.07 11.60
CA ASP A 279 3.51 0.71 12.69
C ASP A 279 2.66 -0.12 13.67
N SER A 280 2.37 -1.37 13.33
CA SER A 280 1.86 -2.37 14.27
C SER A 280 2.92 -2.93 15.23
N LEU A 281 4.20 -2.60 15.01
CA LEU A 281 5.30 -3.00 15.90
C LEU A 281 5.32 -2.21 17.20
N SER A 282 5.81 -2.85 18.24
CA SER A 282 6.10 -2.22 19.52
C SER A 282 7.06 -1.04 19.39
N GLY A 283 6.74 0.07 20.08
CA GLY A 283 7.58 1.27 20.08
C GLY A 283 7.54 2.06 18.77
N ASP A 284 6.51 1.88 17.96
CA ASP A 284 6.28 2.77 16.84
C ASP A 284 5.88 4.17 17.32
N ARG A 285 6.17 5.17 16.49
CA ARG A 285 5.93 6.58 16.85
C ARG A 285 4.47 6.97 16.80
N LEU A 286 3.68 6.40 15.90
CA LEU A 286 2.25 6.67 15.71
C LEU A 286 1.38 5.48 16.07
N GLY A 287 1.94 4.27 15.99
CA GLY A 287 1.22 3.03 16.28
C GLY A 287 0.99 2.80 17.78
N CYS A 288 0.00 1.98 18.09
CA CYS A 288 -0.40 1.67 19.44
C CYS A 288 -0.50 0.15 19.72
N PHE A 289 0.02 -0.69 18.82
CA PHE A 289 0.13 -2.11 19.02
C PHE A 289 1.47 -2.49 19.66
N ASN A 290 1.59 -3.71 20.14
CA ASN A 290 2.75 -4.20 20.87
C ASN A 290 3.32 -5.48 20.27
N LEU A 291 3.35 -5.56 18.92
CA LEU A 291 3.91 -6.72 18.23
C LEU A 291 5.44 -6.68 18.27
N SER A 292 6.05 -7.83 18.50
CA SER A 292 7.47 -8.02 18.24
C SER A 292 7.73 -8.22 16.75
N MET A 293 8.99 -8.09 16.33
CA MET A 293 9.42 -8.46 14.98
C MET A 293 9.02 -9.89 14.61
N ARG A 294 9.10 -10.82 15.57
CA ARG A 294 8.74 -12.23 15.36
C ARG A 294 7.25 -12.44 15.26
N GLY A 295 6.45 -11.72 16.05
CA GLY A 295 5.00 -11.74 15.98
C GLY A 295 4.48 -11.22 14.65
N HIS A 296 5.06 -10.12 14.16
CA HIS A 296 4.77 -9.54 12.86
C HIS A 296 5.15 -10.49 11.71
N ALA A 297 6.36 -11.03 11.72
CA ALA A 297 6.82 -11.99 10.73
C ALA A 297 6.08 -13.35 10.76
N ASN A 298 5.43 -13.69 11.89
CA ASN A 298 4.56 -14.87 11.94
C ASN A 298 3.39 -14.77 10.95
N CYS A 299 2.86 -13.56 10.73
CA CYS A 299 1.80 -13.33 9.75
C CYS A 299 2.30 -13.63 8.33
N VAL A 300 3.50 -13.13 7.98
CA VAL A 300 4.14 -13.40 6.69
C VAL A 300 4.37 -14.89 6.49
N ASN A 301 4.91 -15.59 7.49
CA ASN A 301 5.17 -17.03 7.43
C ASN A 301 3.87 -17.84 7.31
N TYR A 302 2.82 -17.44 8.01
CA TYR A 302 1.53 -18.12 7.92
C TYR A 302 0.91 -17.98 6.53
N VAL A 303 0.90 -16.77 5.97
CA VAL A 303 0.43 -16.54 4.59
C VAL A 303 1.27 -17.32 3.57
N LYS A 304 2.60 -17.29 3.70
CA LYS A 304 3.52 -18.06 2.84
C LYS A 304 3.22 -19.56 2.86
N SER A 305 2.72 -20.13 3.97
CA SER A 305 2.46 -21.55 4.12
C SER A 305 1.35 -22.07 3.19
N PHE A 306 0.46 -21.20 2.70
CA PHE A 306 -0.60 -21.57 1.75
C PHE A 306 -0.09 -21.79 0.32
N ASN A 307 1.16 -21.46 0.03
CA ASN A 307 1.81 -21.67 -1.27
C ASN A 307 1.07 -21.05 -2.48
N LEU A 308 0.40 -19.93 -2.27
CA LEU A 308 -0.20 -19.12 -3.34
C LEU A 308 0.80 -18.08 -3.85
N PRO A 309 0.68 -17.63 -5.11
CA PRO A 309 1.37 -16.45 -5.59
C PRO A 309 1.10 -15.27 -4.64
N THR A 310 2.17 -14.67 -4.10
CA THR A 310 2.02 -13.67 -3.03
C THR A 310 2.83 -12.41 -3.34
N LEU A 311 2.16 -11.26 -3.37
CA LEU A 311 2.76 -9.94 -3.42
C LEU A 311 2.85 -9.40 -2.00
N ILE A 312 4.06 -9.09 -1.53
CA ILE A 312 4.35 -8.55 -0.21
C ILE A 312 4.78 -7.10 -0.33
N LEU A 313 4.11 -6.23 0.40
CA LEU A 313 4.27 -4.80 0.33
C LEU A 313 4.65 -4.21 1.68
N GLY A 314 5.26 -3.04 1.65
CA GLY A 314 5.54 -2.27 2.85
C GLY A 314 4.27 -1.70 3.48
N GLY A 315 4.26 -0.43 3.75
CA GLY A 315 3.15 0.29 4.38
C GLY A 315 3.64 1.33 5.39
N GLY A 316 2.89 1.54 6.46
CA GLY A 316 3.26 2.42 7.55
C GLY A 316 4.51 1.98 8.31
N GLY A 317 4.75 2.63 9.44
CA GLY A 317 5.91 2.39 10.30
C GLY A 317 6.84 3.62 10.39
N TYR A 318 6.87 4.21 11.56
CA TYR A 318 7.43 5.56 11.78
C TYR A 318 8.63 5.56 12.73
N THR A 319 8.97 4.41 13.29
CA THR A 319 10.25 4.15 13.95
C THR A 319 11.17 3.42 12.99
N MET A 320 11.90 4.18 12.14
CA MET A 320 12.66 3.70 10.99
C MET A 320 13.51 2.46 11.28
N ARG A 321 14.23 2.46 12.41
CA ARG A 321 15.13 1.36 12.80
C ARG A 321 14.36 0.04 13.02
N ASN A 322 13.15 0.10 13.58
CA ASN A 322 12.33 -1.08 13.83
C ASN A 322 11.76 -1.63 12.52
N VAL A 323 11.27 -0.74 11.67
CA VAL A 323 10.76 -1.10 10.33
C VAL A 323 11.84 -1.76 9.47
N ALA A 324 13.04 -1.16 9.43
CA ALA A 324 14.15 -1.69 8.65
C ALA A 324 14.58 -3.09 9.12
N ARG A 325 14.64 -3.32 10.45
CA ARG A 325 14.91 -4.63 11.04
C ARG A 325 13.86 -5.66 10.67
N THR A 326 12.58 -5.29 10.80
CA THR A 326 11.45 -6.20 10.57
C THR A 326 11.34 -6.59 9.11
N TRP A 327 11.38 -5.64 8.17
CA TRP A 327 11.31 -5.96 6.74
C TRP A 327 12.54 -6.76 6.27
N ALA A 328 13.73 -6.49 6.82
CA ALA A 328 14.89 -7.33 6.54
C ALA A 328 14.71 -8.76 7.07
N TYR A 329 14.21 -8.91 8.29
CA TYR A 329 13.94 -10.20 8.90
C TYR A 329 12.86 -10.99 8.12
N GLU A 330 11.79 -10.35 7.73
CA GLU A 330 10.73 -10.94 6.91
C GLU A 330 11.24 -11.40 5.54
N THR A 331 12.09 -10.59 4.91
CA THR A 331 12.78 -10.99 3.68
C THR A 331 13.61 -12.26 3.91
N GLY A 332 14.33 -12.34 5.04
CA GLY A 332 15.06 -13.55 5.45
C GLY A 332 14.15 -14.78 5.60
N GLN A 333 12.99 -14.60 6.24
CA GLN A 333 11.99 -15.66 6.39
C GLN A 333 11.42 -16.13 5.05
N LEU A 334 11.21 -15.21 4.10
CA LEU A 334 10.71 -15.54 2.77
C LEU A 334 11.68 -16.42 1.99
N VAL A 335 12.97 -16.16 2.07
CA VAL A 335 14.01 -16.94 1.38
C VAL A 335 14.56 -18.13 2.21
N GLY A 336 14.02 -18.33 3.42
CA GLY A 336 14.42 -19.44 4.30
C GLY A 336 15.87 -19.30 4.79
N VAL A 337 16.26 -18.09 5.19
CA VAL A 337 17.55 -17.78 5.81
C VAL A 337 17.33 -17.43 7.28
N GLU A 338 18.01 -18.15 8.16
CA GLU A 338 18.08 -17.76 9.57
C GLU A 338 19.13 -16.64 9.71
N MET A 339 18.69 -15.50 10.24
CA MET A 339 19.54 -14.33 10.43
C MET A 339 20.11 -14.32 11.84
N GLY A 340 21.39 -13.99 11.96
CA GLY A 340 22.04 -13.81 13.26
C GLY A 340 21.43 -12.65 14.05
N PRO A 341 21.60 -12.67 15.40
CA PRO A 341 21.02 -11.65 16.27
C PRO A 341 21.71 -10.28 16.15
N ASP A 342 23.01 -10.27 15.83
CA ASP A 342 23.80 -9.05 15.73
C ASP A 342 23.62 -8.42 14.34
N LEU A 343 23.45 -7.10 14.32
CA LEU A 343 23.35 -6.36 13.06
C LEU A 343 24.72 -6.29 12.37
N PRO A 344 24.79 -6.49 11.06
CA PRO A 344 26.00 -6.27 10.30
C PRO A 344 26.39 -4.79 10.31
N PHE A 345 27.69 -4.52 10.29
CA PHE A 345 28.19 -3.15 10.18
C PHE A 345 27.85 -2.58 8.80
N THR A 346 27.10 -1.49 8.78
CA THR A 346 26.62 -0.81 7.58
C THR A 346 26.78 0.70 7.74
N ASP A 347 26.62 1.46 6.65
CA ASP A 347 26.62 2.93 6.69
C ASP A 347 25.52 3.50 7.59
N TYR A 348 24.49 2.70 7.92
CA TYR A 348 23.36 3.09 8.77
C TYR A 348 23.44 2.48 10.17
N TYR A 349 24.58 1.90 10.56
CA TYR A 349 24.74 1.16 11.81
C TYR A 349 24.37 1.98 13.05
N GLU A 350 24.74 3.26 13.06
CA GLU A 350 24.48 4.22 14.16
C GLU A 350 22.98 4.43 14.45
N TYR A 351 22.10 4.26 13.44
CA TYR A 351 20.64 4.37 13.62
C TYR A 351 20.07 3.31 14.56
N TYR A 352 20.81 2.22 14.75
CA TYR A 352 20.37 1.06 15.56
C TYR A 352 20.86 1.12 17.00
N SER A 353 21.51 2.22 17.39
CA SER A 353 21.92 2.44 18.79
C SER A 353 20.70 2.41 19.73
N PRO A 354 20.85 1.93 21.03
CA PRO A 354 22.10 1.45 21.64
C PRO A 354 22.36 -0.05 21.49
N ASP A 355 21.40 -0.84 21.04
CA ASP A 355 21.43 -2.31 21.16
C ASP A 355 22.23 -2.97 20.05
N PHE A 356 22.14 -2.42 18.82
CA PHE A 356 22.74 -2.98 17.60
C PHE A 356 22.33 -4.44 17.32
N GLU A 357 21.19 -4.87 17.89
CA GLU A 357 20.57 -6.18 17.69
C GLU A 357 19.53 -6.12 16.58
N LEU A 358 19.29 -7.25 15.91
CA LEU A 358 18.25 -7.38 14.90
C LEU A 358 16.82 -7.34 15.51
N ASP A 359 16.66 -7.84 16.72
CA ASP A 359 15.38 -8.09 17.35
C ASP A 359 14.62 -6.79 17.71
N VAL A 360 13.31 -6.77 17.49
CA VAL A 360 12.39 -5.75 17.99
C VAL A 360 11.51 -6.41 19.03
N LYS A 361 11.75 -6.06 20.30
CA LYS A 361 11.10 -6.68 21.46
C LYS A 361 9.78 -5.97 21.79
N PRO A 362 8.75 -6.69 22.30
CA PRO A 362 7.56 -6.05 22.80
C PRO A 362 7.87 -5.19 24.01
N SER A 363 7.07 -4.17 24.24
CA SER A 363 7.14 -3.30 25.41
C SER A 363 6.25 -3.82 26.56
N ASN A 364 6.31 -3.14 27.70
CA ASN A 364 5.43 -3.43 28.84
C ASN A 364 4.03 -2.79 28.71
N MET A 365 3.57 -2.56 27.50
CA MET A 365 2.25 -1.98 27.23
C MET A 365 1.14 -2.96 27.62
N ASP A 366 0.12 -2.47 28.33
CA ASP A 366 -1.04 -3.27 28.68
C ASP A 366 -1.88 -3.59 27.44
N ASN A 367 -2.33 -4.84 27.32
CA ASN A 367 -3.21 -5.28 26.24
C ASN A 367 -4.68 -5.00 26.60
N ALA A 368 -5.29 -4.01 25.96
CA ALA A 368 -6.70 -3.66 26.16
C ALA A 368 -7.69 -4.60 25.42
N ASN A 369 -7.18 -5.62 24.73
CA ASN A 369 -7.97 -6.60 24.00
C ASN A 369 -8.24 -7.83 24.88
N SER A 370 -9.39 -7.85 25.58
CA SER A 370 -9.73 -9.03 26.38
C SER A 370 -10.02 -10.25 25.48
N PRO A 371 -9.75 -11.47 25.97
CA PRO A 371 -10.06 -12.69 25.21
C PRO A 371 -11.53 -12.76 24.78
N GLU A 372 -12.47 -12.34 25.63
CA GLU A 372 -13.90 -12.34 25.33
C GLU A 372 -14.25 -11.37 24.20
N TYR A 373 -13.58 -10.21 24.17
CA TYR A 373 -13.72 -9.23 23.09
C TYR A 373 -13.27 -9.82 21.75
N LEU A 374 -12.07 -10.40 21.72
CA LEU A 374 -11.50 -11.01 20.51
C LEU A 374 -12.34 -12.20 20.01
N GLU A 375 -12.80 -13.07 20.91
CA GLU A 375 -13.66 -14.21 20.54
C GLU A 375 -15.01 -13.76 19.97
N LYS A 376 -15.60 -12.70 20.50
CA LYS A 376 -16.85 -12.13 19.98
C LYS A 376 -16.68 -11.64 18.53
N ILE A 377 -15.57 -10.95 18.24
CA ILE A 377 -15.29 -10.47 16.88
C ILE A 377 -15.04 -11.66 15.96
N LYS A 378 -14.20 -12.63 16.36
CA LYS A 378 -13.95 -13.85 15.57
C LYS A 378 -15.24 -14.58 15.21
N ALA A 379 -16.16 -14.74 16.17
CA ALA A 379 -17.43 -15.41 15.92
C ALA A 379 -18.26 -14.67 14.86
N GLN A 380 -18.30 -13.33 14.91
CA GLN A 380 -19.02 -12.53 13.92
C GLN A 380 -18.36 -12.59 12.54
N VAL A 381 -17.03 -12.52 12.47
CA VAL A 381 -16.27 -12.66 11.22
C VAL A 381 -16.54 -14.03 10.59
N LEU A 382 -16.46 -15.10 11.36
CA LEU A 382 -16.75 -16.45 10.86
C LEU A 382 -18.19 -16.56 10.32
N GLU A 383 -19.17 -15.97 11.01
CA GLU A 383 -20.56 -15.96 10.55
C GLU A 383 -20.73 -15.18 9.24
N ASN A 384 -20.02 -14.08 9.07
CA ASN A 384 -20.02 -13.32 7.81
C ASN A 384 -19.35 -14.12 6.68
N LEU A 385 -18.21 -14.78 6.95
CA LEU A 385 -17.49 -15.59 5.96
C LEU A 385 -18.29 -16.79 5.47
N LYS A 386 -19.07 -17.44 6.33
CA LYS A 386 -19.95 -18.54 5.92
C LYS A 386 -20.96 -18.14 4.85
N ARG A 387 -21.26 -16.85 4.72
CA ARG A 387 -22.21 -16.34 3.72
C ARG A 387 -21.56 -16.16 2.35
N THR A 388 -20.23 -16.09 2.25
CA THR A 388 -19.51 -15.94 0.97
C THR A 388 -19.63 -17.20 0.08
N THR A 389 -19.77 -18.38 0.67
CA THR A 389 -19.90 -19.63 -0.09
C THR A 389 -21.18 -19.74 -0.91
N GLN A 390 -22.19 -18.90 -0.63
CA GLN A 390 -23.46 -18.89 -1.34
C GLN A 390 -23.37 -18.16 -2.69
N HIS A 391 -22.30 -17.40 -2.90
CA HIS A 391 -22.10 -16.59 -4.10
C HIS A 391 -20.74 -16.90 -4.72
N ALA A 392 -20.74 -17.61 -5.84
CA ALA A 392 -19.52 -17.74 -6.64
C ALA A 392 -19.17 -16.38 -7.26
N PRO A 393 -17.87 -16.07 -7.47
CA PRO A 393 -17.47 -14.87 -8.19
C PRO A 393 -18.21 -14.73 -9.51
N SER A 394 -18.73 -13.53 -9.79
CA SER A 394 -19.60 -13.24 -10.93
C SER A 394 -18.86 -13.18 -12.27
N VAL A 395 -17.54 -13.00 -12.24
CA VAL A 395 -16.73 -12.80 -13.46
C VAL A 395 -16.06 -14.11 -13.88
N GLN A 396 -16.23 -14.44 -15.16
CA GLN A 396 -15.51 -15.55 -15.79
C GLN A 396 -14.18 -15.06 -16.35
N MET A 397 -13.11 -15.86 -16.19
CA MET A 397 -11.76 -15.44 -16.58
C MET A 397 -11.58 -15.15 -18.07
N HIS A 398 -12.35 -15.81 -18.94
CA HIS A 398 -12.30 -15.54 -20.38
C HIS A 398 -12.87 -14.18 -20.78
N ASP A 399 -13.65 -13.56 -19.88
CA ASP A 399 -14.22 -12.22 -20.11
C ASP A 399 -13.28 -11.09 -19.62
N VAL A 400 -12.16 -11.47 -18.99
CA VAL A 400 -11.19 -10.50 -18.48
C VAL A 400 -10.16 -10.22 -19.58
N PRO A 401 -9.96 -8.96 -19.97
CA PRO A 401 -8.90 -8.59 -20.89
C PRO A 401 -7.54 -9.04 -20.33
N ARG A 402 -6.77 -9.76 -21.13
CA ARG A 402 -5.43 -10.23 -20.75
C ARG A 402 -4.32 -9.29 -21.19
N GLU A 403 -4.70 -8.15 -21.72
CA GLU A 403 -3.74 -7.11 -22.06
C GLU A 403 -3.22 -6.42 -20.80
N PRO A 404 -1.94 -6.09 -20.73
CA PRO A 404 -1.33 -5.42 -19.59
C PRO A 404 -2.01 -4.09 -19.26
N LEU A 405 -2.29 -3.83 -18.01
CA LEU A 405 -2.75 -2.52 -17.55
C LEU A 405 -1.64 -1.49 -17.78
N GLY A 406 -1.79 -0.64 -18.80
CA GLY A 406 -0.85 0.42 -19.06
C GLY A 406 0.57 0.01 -19.44
N MET A 407 0.90 -1.27 -19.43
CA MET A 407 2.19 -1.77 -19.92
C MET A 407 2.25 -1.85 -21.45
N HIS A 408 1.35 -1.20 -22.14
CA HIS A 408 1.46 -1.00 -23.59
C HIS A 408 2.58 0.01 -23.86
N ASN A 409 3.78 -0.49 -23.98
CA ASN A 409 4.69 0.23 -24.84
C ASN A 409 4.17 0.00 -26.25
N ALA A 410 3.54 1.01 -26.82
CA ALA A 410 3.40 1.03 -28.25
C ALA A 410 4.82 0.83 -28.80
N GLY A 411 5.01 -0.19 -29.63
CA GLY A 411 6.26 -0.34 -30.37
C GLY A 411 6.55 0.96 -31.13
N PRO A 412 7.74 1.12 -31.72
CA PRO A 412 8.13 2.32 -32.44
C PRO A 412 7.12 2.76 -33.51
N ASP A 413 6.21 1.86 -33.90
CA ASP A 413 5.16 2.11 -34.91
C ASP A 413 3.78 2.42 -34.27
N GLY A 414 3.67 2.54 -32.95
CA GLY A 414 2.41 2.84 -32.23
C GLY A 414 1.44 1.66 -32.11
N GLU A 415 1.85 0.46 -32.49
CA GLU A 415 1.08 -0.75 -32.29
C GLU A 415 1.28 -1.30 -30.87
N ALA A 416 0.20 -1.77 -30.24
CA ALA A 416 0.26 -2.40 -28.92
C ALA A 416 1.07 -3.69 -28.99
N GLU A 417 2.08 -3.85 -28.11
CA GLU A 417 2.84 -5.09 -27.99
C GLU A 417 1.90 -6.28 -27.69
N THR A 418 2.13 -7.38 -28.37
CA THR A 418 1.44 -8.63 -28.08
C THR A 418 1.88 -9.20 -26.72
N PHE A 419 1.13 -10.13 -26.16
CA PHE A 419 1.48 -10.80 -24.92
C PHE A 419 2.84 -11.54 -25.01
N GLU A 420 3.12 -12.16 -26.17
CA GLU A 420 4.39 -12.86 -26.43
C GLU A 420 5.57 -11.87 -26.48
N GLU A 421 5.42 -10.74 -27.17
CA GLU A 421 6.45 -9.69 -27.23
C GLU A 421 6.75 -9.06 -25.88
N GLN A 422 5.74 -8.95 -25.00
CA GLN A 422 5.95 -8.49 -23.64
C GLN A 422 6.67 -9.52 -22.77
N GLU A 423 6.36 -10.80 -22.96
CA GLU A 423 7.04 -11.88 -22.26
C GLU A 423 8.50 -11.95 -22.68
N ASP A 424 8.78 -11.85 -23.98
CA ASP A 424 10.14 -11.78 -24.52
C ASP A 424 10.90 -10.56 -24.01
N ARG A 425 10.24 -9.40 -23.93
CA ARG A 425 10.85 -8.17 -23.38
C ARG A 425 11.20 -8.30 -21.90
N LEU A 426 10.34 -8.93 -21.10
CA LEU A 426 10.60 -9.17 -19.68
C LEU A 426 11.75 -10.18 -19.50
N ASP A 427 11.82 -11.19 -20.36
CA ASP A 427 12.92 -12.16 -20.34
C ASP A 427 14.25 -11.52 -20.76
N ASP A 428 14.24 -10.62 -21.73
CA ASP A 428 15.40 -9.82 -22.13
C ASP A 428 15.85 -8.84 -21.02
N GLU A 429 14.91 -8.20 -20.32
CA GLU A 429 15.21 -7.36 -19.17
C GLU A 429 15.81 -8.17 -18.01
N ASP A 430 15.33 -9.40 -17.80
CA ASP A 430 15.89 -10.33 -16.81
C ASP A 430 17.30 -10.80 -17.19
N ALA A 431 17.57 -11.04 -18.47
CA ALA A 431 18.89 -11.42 -18.96
C ALA A 431 19.91 -10.27 -18.85
N ASP A 432 19.44 -9.03 -18.98
CA ASP A 432 20.24 -7.81 -18.85
C ASP A 432 20.27 -7.23 -17.42
N ALA A 433 19.84 -7.99 -16.40
CA ALA A 433 19.72 -7.56 -14.99
C ALA A 433 21.00 -6.91 -14.42
N ASN A 434 22.16 -7.09 -15.07
CA ASN A 434 23.41 -6.43 -14.72
C ASN A 434 23.64 -5.08 -15.41
N LYS A 435 22.74 -4.65 -16.28
CA LYS A 435 22.83 -3.38 -17.00
C LYS A 435 21.59 -2.56 -16.69
N ASP A 436 21.68 -1.77 -15.65
CA ASP A 436 20.63 -0.79 -15.34
C ASP A 436 20.60 0.27 -16.46
N LYS A 437 19.66 0.12 -17.41
CA LYS A 437 19.44 1.05 -18.52
C LYS A 437 18.53 2.21 -18.13
N ARG A 438 18.03 2.21 -16.90
CA ARG A 438 17.15 3.27 -16.43
C ARG A 438 17.94 4.48 -15.98
N TYR A 439 17.35 5.61 -16.22
CA TYR A 439 17.92 6.86 -15.72
C TYR A 439 17.70 6.96 -14.21
N THR A 440 18.70 7.46 -13.50
CA THR A 440 18.50 7.88 -12.11
C THR A 440 17.45 8.99 -12.07
N GLN A 441 16.77 9.16 -10.94
CA GLN A 441 15.76 10.21 -10.76
C GLN A 441 16.31 11.57 -11.20
N ARG A 442 17.52 11.89 -10.78
CA ARG A 442 18.20 13.13 -11.17
C ARG A 442 18.39 13.29 -12.69
N GLN A 443 18.58 12.18 -13.42
CA GLN A 443 18.65 12.19 -14.88
C GLN A 443 17.27 12.31 -15.53
N LEU A 444 16.23 11.75 -14.88
CA LEU A 444 14.86 11.92 -15.31
C LEU A 444 14.41 13.36 -15.05
N ASP A 445 14.72 13.93 -13.89
CA ASP A 445 14.42 15.33 -13.56
C ASP A 445 15.10 16.29 -14.54
N ALA A 446 16.36 16.03 -14.87
CA ALA A 446 17.09 16.82 -15.88
C ALA A 446 16.47 16.73 -17.28
N LYS A 447 15.74 15.63 -17.58
CA LYS A 447 15.04 15.44 -18.86
C LYS A 447 13.59 15.89 -18.85
N THR A 448 12.94 15.91 -17.67
CA THR A 448 11.54 16.30 -17.51
C THR A 448 11.36 17.78 -17.21
N THR A 449 12.37 18.40 -16.65
CA THR A 449 12.31 19.84 -16.40
C THR A 449 12.58 20.57 -17.70
N ARG A 450 11.61 21.33 -18.15
CA ARG A 450 11.79 22.49 -19.03
C ARG A 450 11.52 22.25 -20.50
N ASP A 451 10.22 22.11 -20.78
CA ASP A 451 9.71 22.42 -22.12
C ASP A 451 9.75 23.94 -22.45
N ASP A 452 10.06 24.80 -21.45
CA ASP A 452 10.08 26.26 -21.61
C ASP A 452 11.42 26.81 -22.11
N ASP A 453 12.51 26.03 -22.07
CA ASP A 453 13.84 26.42 -22.49
C ASP A 453 14.32 25.61 -23.73
N GLU A 454 13.44 25.35 -24.70
CA GLU A 454 13.83 24.73 -25.97
C GLU A 454 14.72 25.68 -26.75
N ASP A 455 16.04 25.56 -26.54
CA ASP A 455 17.01 26.09 -27.46
C ASP A 455 17.06 25.22 -28.73
N SER A 456 17.21 25.86 -29.88
CA SER A 456 17.16 25.22 -31.21
C SER A 456 18.21 24.12 -31.47
N ASP A 457 19.15 23.92 -30.55
CA ASP A 457 20.21 22.90 -30.65
C ASP A 457 19.77 21.52 -30.16
N ASP A 458 18.61 21.41 -29.42
CA ASP A 458 18.10 20.14 -28.91
C ASP A 458 17.36 19.30 -29.96
N GLU A 459 16.95 19.88 -31.10
CA GLU A 459 16.29 19.13 -32.19
C GLU A 459 17.23 18.06 -32.82
N GLU A 460 18.53 18.31 -32.86
CA GLU A 460 19.51 17.36 -33.40
C GLU A 460 19.77 16.20 -32.43
N TYR A 461 19.66 16.48 -31.10
CA TYR A 461 19.78 15.47 -30.04
C TYR A 461 18.54 14.58 -29.95
N GLU A 462 17.36 15.15 -30.17
CA GLU A 462 16.09 14.43 -30.20
C GLU A 462 15.97 13.45 -31.36
N ALA A 463 16.53 13.81 -32.52
CA ALA A 463 16.56 12.96 -33.71
C ALA A 463 17.47 11.74 -33.57
N ALA A 464 18.49 11.81 -32.69
CA ALA A 464 19.44 10.74 -32.44
C ALA A 464 18.96 9.72 -31.40
N ASN A 465 18.07 10.13 -30.50
CA ASN A 465 17.55 9.30 -29.42
C ASN A 465 16.01 9.20 -29.53
N GLY A 466 15.50 8.24 -30.29
CA GLY A 466 14.07 8.04 -30.59
C GLY A 466 13.11 8.03 -29.38
N ILE A 467 13.63 8.15 -28.16
CA ILE A 467 12.88 8.14 -26.89
C ILE A 467 12.15 9.48 -26.64
N LEU A 468 12.67 10.61 -27.13
CA LEU A 468 12.08 11.93 -26.87
C LEU A 468 10.87 12.24 -27.78
N ARG A 469 10.78 11.62 -28.97
CA ARG A 469 9.64 11.79 -29.87
C ARG A 469 8.30 11.27 -29.30
N GLN A 470 8.33 10.32 -28.37
CA GLN A 470 7.11 9.78 -27.76
C GLN A 470 6.51 10.69 -26.67
N ARG A 471 7.27 11.66 -26.15
CA ARG A 471 6.80 12.59 -25.10
C ARG A 471 6.01 13.78 -25.63
N LYS A 472 6.18 14.13 -26.90
CA LYS A 472 5.48 15.31 -27.49
C LYS A 472 3.99 15.06 -27.80
N ILE A 473 3.48 13.83 -27.68
CA ILE A 473 2.06 13.54 -27.81
C ILE A 473 1.45 13.31 -26.43
N GLY A 474 1.39 14.37 -25.66
CA GLY A 474 0.62 14.41 -24.42
C GLY A 474 -0.88 14.52 -24.71
N ILE A 475 -1.68 14.08 -23.76
CA ILE A 475 -3.14 14.25 -23.80
C ILE A 475 -3.55 15.71 -24.09
N MET A 476 -2.71 16.69 -23.75
CA MET A 476 -2.94 18.11 -24.07
C MET A 476 -2.88 18.39 -25.56
N ASP A 477 -2.04 17.70 -26.32
CA ASP A 477 -2.00 17.87 -27.79
C ASP A 477 -3.23 17.25 -28.47
N HIS A 478 -3.77 16.17 -27.92
CA HIS A 478 -5.04 15.61 -28.36
C HIS A 478 -6.24 16.49 -28.00
N LEU A 479 -6.23 17.14 -26.84
CA LEU A 479 -7.27 18.10 -26.44
C LEU A 479 -7.23 19.36 -27.30
N ASN A 480 -6.04 19.84 -27.67
CA ASN A 480 -5.89 21.00 -28.58
C ASN A 480 -6.26 20.68 -30.03
N GLN A 481 -6.19 19.44 -30.46
CA GLN A 481 -6.66 19.03 -31.82
C GLN A 481 -8.18 18.90 -31.92
N HIS A 482 -8.90 18.81 -30.80
CA HIS A 482 -10.34 18.66 -30.73
C HIS A 482 -11.07 19.83 -30.03
N ALA A 483 -10.36 20.91 -29.68
CA ALA A 483 -11.01 22.13 -29.25
C ALA A 483 -11.63 22.82 -30.46
N PRO A 484 -12.93 23.19 -30.43
CA PRO A 484 -13.50 24.03 -31.48
C PRO A 484 -12.76 25.35 -31.51
N ALA A 485 -12.36 25.78 -32.69
CA ALA A 485 -11.68 27.04 -32.91
C ALA A 485 -12.58 28.18 -32.40
N ASP A 486 -12.17 28.87 -31.35
CA ASP A 486 -12.76 30.11 -30.93
C ASP A 486 -12.38 31.19 -31.96
N ASP A 487 -13.42 31.54 -32.76
CA ASP A 487 -13.38 32.62 -33.70
C ASP A 487 -13.47 33.96 -32.97
N SER A 488 -12.31 34.54 -32.65
CA SER A 488 -12.23 35.97 -32.31
C SER A 488 -11.16 36.60 -33.19
N GLY A 489 -11.65 37.05 -34.36
CA GLY A 489 -10.86 37.79 -35.31
C GLY A 489 -10.51 39.21 -34.86
N THR A 490 -9.38 39.67 -35.28
CA THR A 490 -9.16 41.07 -35.69
C THR A 490 -8.17 41.12 -36.84
N ASN A 491 -8.74 41.53 -38.02
CA ASN A 491 -8.22 42.52 -38.99
C ASN A 491 -6.80 42.37 -39.57
N THR A 492 -6.55 42.47 -40.81
CA THR A 492 -7.14 43.16 -41.98
C THR A 492 -6.27 42.80 -43.23
N PRO A 493 -6.50 43.35 -44.42
CA PRO A 493 -6.89 42.57 -45.58
C PRO A 493 -5.86 42.64 -46.74
N ALA A 494 -5.97 41.72 -47.69
CA ALA A 494 -5.61 41.98 -49.10
C ALA A 494 -6.21 40.94 -50.04
N GLU A 495 -7.18 41.39 -50.85
CA GLU A 495 -7.40 41.22 -52.26
C GLU A 495 -6.86 39.91 -52.92
N SER A 496 -7.57 39.15 -53.71
CA SER A 496 -8.50 39.42 -54.78
C SER A 496 -8.96 38.11 -55.47
N ARG A 497 -10.15 38.19 -56.09
CA ARG A 497 -10.66 37.47 -57.26
C ARG A 497 -11.16 36.03 -57.07
N SER A 498 -12.50 35.88 -57.03
CA SER A 498 -13.48 35.66 -58.08
C SER A 498 -13.39 34.29 -58.73
N VAL A 499 -14.46 33.52 -58.81
CA VAL A 499 -15.58 33.54 -59.75
C VAL A 499 -16.58 32.40 -59.42
N ASN A 500 -17.88 32.77 -59.34
CA ASN A 500 -19.11 32.11 -59.76
C ASN A 500 -19.44 30.63 -59.53
N GLY A 501 -20.65 30.41 -59.05
CA GLY A 501 -21.60 29.43 -59.61
C GLY A 501 -22.70 29.01 -58.68
N ASP A 502 -23.86 29.70 -58.78
CA ASP A 502 -25.24 29.26 -58.79
C ASP A 502 -25.68 28.06 -57.90
N ALA A 503 -26.60 28.31 -56.97
CA ALA A 503 -28.07 28.35 -57.03
C ALA A 503 -28.73 27.01 -56.69
N GLU A 504 -29.64 27.05 -55.82
CA GLU A 504 -31.03 26.66 -55.71
C GLU A 504 -31.41 25.91 -54.43
N ASP A 505 -32.25 26.59 -53.70
CA ASP A 505 -33.59 26.30 -53.18
C ASP A 505 -33.84 25.06 -52.31
N GLY A 506 -34.58 25.35 -51.23
CA GLY A 506 -35.54 24.40 -50.69
C GLY A 506 -35.74 24.40 -49.19
N ASP A 507 -36.63 25.27 -48.81
CA ASP A 507 -37.73 25.11 -47.85
C ASP A 507 -37.49 25.08 -46.34
N ALA A 508 -38.13 26.05 -45.76
CA ALA A 508 -38.45 26.33 -44.38
C ALA A 508 -39.49 25.34 -43.81
N MET A 509 -39.35 24.99 -42.57
CA MET A 509 -40.48 24.79 -41.66
C MET A 509 -40.16 25.29 -40.26
N GLN A 510 -40.74 26.43 -39.94
CA GLN A 510 -41.01 26.92 -38.58
C GLN A 510 -42.10 26.07 -37.95
N VAL A 511 -41.96 25.70 -36.72
CA VAL A 511 -43.07 25.47 -35.80
C VAL A 511 -42.79 26.20 -34.49
N ASP A 512 -43.52 27.28 -34.34
CA ASP A 512 -43.80 27.95 -33.07
C ASP A 512 -44.57 27.00 -32.14
N ASN A 513 -44.25 27.00 -30.87
CA ASN A 513 -45.24 26.88 -29.81
C ASN A 513 -44.79 27.56 -28.52
N LYS A 514 -45.35 28.74 -28.32
CA LYS A 514 -45.52 29.44 -27.04
C LYS A 514 -46.51 28.65 -26.19
N VAL A 515 -46.18 28.40 -24.93
CA VAL A 515 -47.17 28.35 -23.85
C VAL A 515 -46.58 29.09 -22.64
N GLU A 516 -47.28 30.13 -22.28
CA GLU A 516 -47.15 30.90 -21.06
C GLU A 516 -47.68 30.10 -19.87
N GLY A 517 -47.08 30.30 -18.71
CA GLY A 517 -47.58 29.78 -17.44
C GLY A 517 -46.82 30.38 -16.27
N GLU A 518 -47.35 31.46 -15.72
CA GLU A 518 -46.97 32.06 -14.46
C GLU A 518 -47.07 31.07 -13.29
N ALA A 519 -46.16 31.13 -12.29
CA ALA A 519 -46.53 31.31 -10.90
C ALA A 519 -45.34 31.19 -9.92
N ALA A 520 -45.20 32.26 -9.21
CA ALA A 520 -44.94 32.38 -7.78
C ALA A 520 -43.62 31.85 -7.19
N GLU A 521 -42.74 32.80 -6.90
CA GLU A 521 -41.68 32.75 -5.87
C GLU A 521 -42.29 32.56 -4.48
N GLU A 522 -41.89 31.58 -3.78
CA GLU A 522 -42.01 31.50 -2.32
C GLU A 522 -40.63 31.37 -1.67
N GLU A 523 -40.14 32.51 -1.11
CA GLU A 523 -38.99 32.58 -0.26
C GLU A 523 -39.21 31.81 1.04
N VAL A 524 -38.49 30.73 1.29
CA VAL A 524 -38.41 30.09 2.60
C VAL A 524 -37.08 30.46 3.25
N LYS A 525 -37.11 31.36 4.22
CA LYS A 525 -36.01 31.64 5.14
C LYS A 525 -35.81 30.48 6.13
N PRO A 526 -34.58 30.05 6.42
CA PRO A 526 -34.32 29.05 7.46
C PRO A 526 -34.44 29.71 8.85
N THR A 527 -35.35 29.20 9.65
CA THR A 527 -35.47 29.47 11.08
C THR A 527 -34.43 28.68 11.86
N ALA A 528 -33.56 29.37 12.56
CA ALA A 528 -32.65 28.80 13.53
C ALA A 528 -33.40 28.30 14.76
N ALA A 529 -33.32 27.01 15.06
CA ALA A 529 -33.77 26.43 16.31
C ALA A 529 -32.69 26.60 17.38
N LYS A 530 -32.99 27.37 18.41
CA LYS A 530 -32.23 27.48 19.65
C LYS A 530 -32.40 26.22 20.50
N LEU A 531 -31.30 25.62 20.89
CA LEU A 531 -31.25 24.64 21.98
C LEU A 531 -31.35 25.36 23.33
N PRO A 532 -32.06 24.80 24.31
CA PRO A 532 -32.19 25.40 25.66
C PRO A 532 -30.95 25.07 26.50
N ALA A 533 -30.57 26.07 27.32
CA ALA A 533 -29.54 25.96 28.34
C ALA A 533 -30.01 25.10 29.55
N PRO A 534 -29.10 24.42 30.27
CA PRO A 534 -29.45 23.67 31.45
C PRO A 534 -29.69 24.61 32.66
N GLU A 535 -30.78 24.35 33.33
CA GLU A 535 -31.18 25.01 34.60
C GLU A 535 -30.26 24.59 35.74
N LYS A 536 -29.91 25.58 36.57
CA LYS A 536 -29.27 25.38 37.85
C LYS A 536 -30.37 25.14 38.90
N GLU A 537 -30.36 24.02 39.55
CA GLU A 537 -30.98 23.87 40.87
C GLU A 537 -29.88 23.70 41.91
N GLY A 538 -29.87 24.61 42.86
CA GLY A 538 -29.13 24.52 44.09
C GLY A 538 -29.98 23.92 45.20
N SER A 539 -29.35 23.23 46.13
CA SER A 539 -29.61 23.39 47.56
C SER A 539 -28.66 22.51 48.38
N ASP A 540 -27.92 23.16 49.21
CA ASP A 540 -27.59 22.91 50.61
C ASP A 540 -27.58 21.48 51.14
N GLY A 541 -26.46 21.11 51.70
CA GLY A 541 -26.26 19.95 52.56
C GLY A 541 -24.84 19.88 53.09
N ALA A 542 -24.56 20.68 54.11
CA ALA A 542 -23.33 20.60 54.89
C ALA A 542 -23.36 19.33 55.75
N MET A 543 -22.25 18.58 55.79
CA MET A 543 -21.86 17.81 57.00
C MET A 543 -20.35 17.54 56.97
N GLU A 544 -19.74 18.16 57.87
CA GLU A 544 -18.72 17.81 58.87
C GLU A 544 -17.47 17.04 58.44
N VAL A 545 -16.41 17.73 58.72
CA VAL A 545 -15.01 17.41 58.81
C VAL A 545 -14.75 16.46 59.99
N ASP A 546 -14.02 15.39 59.76
CA ASP A 546 -13.24 14.76 60.82
C ASP A 546 -11.77 14.66 60.39
N GLN A 547 -10.98 15.47 61.11
CA GLN A 547 -9.50 15.41 61.13
C GLN A 547 -9.10 14.29 62.07
N VAL A 548 -8.21 13.40 61.65
CA VAL A 548 -7.33 12.67 62.57
C VAL A 548 -5.90 12.91 62.17
N GLU A 549 -5.19 13.42 63.16
CA GLU A 549 -3.78 13.80 63.19
C GLU A 549 -2.82 12.61 63.05
N LYS A 550 -1.68 12.93 62.47
CA LYS A 550 -0.30 12.59 62.74
C LYS A 550 0.00 11.41 63.68
N ASP A 551 0.91 10.52 63.27
CA ASP A 551 2.09 10.27 64.06
C ASP A 551 3.30 9.89 63.22
N ALA A 552 4.41 10.53 63.58
CA ALA A 552 5.75 10.38 63.07
C ALA A 552 6.48 9.24 63.79
N GLY A 553 7.34 8.55 63.09
CA GLY A 553 8.27 7.60 63.67
C GLY A 553 9.52 7.43 62.78
N GLU A 554 10.52 8.26 63.02
CA GLU A 554 11.91 8.04 62.61
C GLU A 554 12.52 6.86 63.37
N GLU A 555 13.21 5.97 62.69
CA GLU A 555 14.30 5.19 63.29
C GLU A 555 15.44 5.01 62.30
N GLU A 556 16.52 5.77 62.55
CA GLU A 556 17.90 5.52 62.14
C GLU A 556 18.49 4.37 62.97
N VAL A 557 19.22 3.44 62.35
CA VAL A 557 20.39 2.76 62.92
C VAL A 557 21.23 2.17 61.75
N ASN A 558 22.25 2.72 61.41
CA ASN A 558 23.69 2.76 61.53
C ASN A 558 24.43 1.40 61.63
N SER A 559 25.45 1.31 60.71
CA SER A 559 26.80 0.67 60.84
C SER A 559 26.88 -0.87 60.84
N THR A 560 27.78 -1.50 60.18
CA THR A 560 29.22 -1.48 59.99
C THR A 560 29.68 -2.75 59.24
N SER A 561 30.58 -2.52 58.31
CA SER A 561 31.75 -3.29 57.88
C SER A 561 31.96 -4.74 58.36
N GLN A 562 32.31 -5.65 57.43
CA GLN A 562 33.64 -6.28 57.43
C GLN A 562 33.92 -7.10 56.16
N ALA A 563 35.10 -6.92 55.64
CA ALA A 563 35.71 -7.66 54.55
C ALA A 563 36.26 -9.00 55.05
N THR A 564 36.21 -10.02 54.21
CA THR A 564 37.23 -11.08 54.22
C THR A 564 37.52 -11.52 52.79
N LYS A 565 38.79 -11.42 52.45
CA LYS A 565 39.47 -12.04 51.32
C LYS A 565 39.58 -13.54 51.58
N GLU A 566 39.38 -14.35 50.52
CA GLU A 566 40.25 -15.52 50.35
C GLU A 566 40.34 -15.93 48.87
N SER A 567 41.59 -16.16 48.52
CA SER A 567 42.15 -16.56 47.24
C SER A 567 42.01 -18.07 47.01
N GLY A 568 41.83 -18.47 45.78
CA GLY A 568 41.95 -19.87 45.34
C GLY A 568 42.13 -19.97 43.84
N LYS A 569 43.37 -20.00 43.40
CA LYS A 569 43.78 -20.47 42.05
C LYS A 569 43.52 -21.95 41.92
N THR A 570 43.03 -22.40 40.78
CA THR A 570 43.43 -23.69 40.19
C THR A 570 43.29 -23.67 38.67
N GLU A 571 44.27 -24.26 38.06
CA GLU A 571 44.68 -24.28 36.66
C GLU A 571 43.80 -25.16 35.76
N LEU A 572 43.90 -24.86 34.46
CA LEU A 572 43.48 -25.65 33.29
C LEU A 572 44.08 -27.09 33.26
N PRO A 573 43.50 -27.98 32.47
CA PRO A 573 44.30 -28.43 31.33
C PRO A 573 43.57 -28.46 29.99
N ALA A 574 44.34 -28.20 28.96
CA ALA A 574 44.07 -28.39 27.56
C ALA A 574 44.18 -29.87 27.14
N GLN A 575 43.37 -30.30 26.17
CA GLN A 575 43.64 -31.39 25.21
C GLN A 575 42.70 -31.15 23.99
N THR A 576 43.20 -30.81 22.86
CA THR A 576 43.76 -31.40 21.65
C THR A 576 42.93 -32.53 21.00
N TRP A 577 42.48 -32.24 19.80
CA TRP A 577 42.38 -32.99 18.53
C TRP A 577 41.80 -34.41 18.48
N SER A 578 40.75 -34.58 17.70
CA SER A 578 40.76 -35.29 16.39
C SER A 578 39.45 -35.01 15.61
#